data_08f076af6d9e285f9358c05307fe4f55
#
_entry.id   08f076af6d9e285f9358c05307fe4f55
#
_cell.length_a   1.000
_cell.length_b   1.000
_cell.length_c   1.000
_cell.angle_alpha   90.00
_cell.angle_beta   90.00
_cell.angle_gamma   90.00
#
_symmetry.space_group_name_H-M   'P 1'
#
loop_
_entity.id
_entity.type
_entity.pdbx_description
1 polymer ?
#
loop_
_entity_poly.entity_id
_entity_poly.type
_entity_poly.pdbx_seq_one_letter_code
_entity_poly.pdbx_strand_id
1 'polypeptide(L)'
;EAARALPGKPRLVFASSIACFGGVAMQDPNTDQTKLTPQTTYGMTKAMCELMVNDYSRKGFFDGRSARLPTVIVRPGKPNAAASSWASGMFREPLKGESCRLPVRRTQCHPMTGYRTVIESLIALHDLPAERLGDDRAVGLPAHRVTPLLADAVLTEVAAERGLTLGKIEDAFDARIQGIVDNWPLGIDGARAVKLGLPQPPPLKVIVEHYLEDFGAVRS
;
A
#
# COMPACT_ATOMS: atom_id res chain seq x y z
N GLU A 1 11.68 -22.84 -1.29
CA GLU A 1 11.97 -24.27 -1.52
C GLU A 1 10.71 -25.09 -1.78
N ALA A 2 9.61 -24.92 -0.99
CA ALA A 2 8.37 -25.68 -1.22
C ALA A 2 7.84 -25.50 -2.66
N ALA A 3 7.75 -24.25 -3.14
CA ALA A 3 7.31 -23.98 -4.51
C ALA A 3 8.23 -24.60 -5.59
N ARG A 4 9.54 -24.65 -5.33
CA ARG A 4 10.51 -25.29 -6.23
C ARG A 4 10.33 -26.80 -6.34
N ALA A 5 9.85 -27.45 -5.28
CA ALA A 5 9.60 -28.89 -5.23
C ALA A 5 8.30 -29.32 -5.92
N LEU A 6 7.43 -28.37 -6.29
CA LEU A 6 6.18 -28.69 -6.98
C LEU A 6 6.43 -29.06 -8.47
N PRO A 7 5.62 -29.97 -9.04
CA PRO A 7 5.72 -30.29 -10.46
C PRO A 7 5.33 -29.09 -11.32
N GLY A 8 6.00 -28.91 -12.44
CA GLY A 8 5.79 -27.79 -13.35
C GLY A 8 6.47 -26.50 -12.87
N LYS A 9 5.97 -25.38 -13.32
CA LYS A 9 6.41 -24.03 -12.91
C LYS A 9 5.24 -23.30 -12.24
N PRO A 10 5.05 -23.47 -10.94
CA PRO A 10 3.95 -22.82 -10.24
C PRO A 10 4.11 -21.29 -10.31
N ARG A 11 3.01 -20.56 -10.44
CA ARG A 11 3.01 -19.11 -10.32
C ARG A 11 3.04 -18.71 -8.86
N LEU A 12 3.87 -17.71 -8.56
CA LEU A 12 4.03 -17.16 -7.22
C LEU A 12 3.96 -15.65 -7.27
N VAL A 13 2.99 -15.07 -6.57
CA VAL A 13 2.91 -13.62 -6.37
C VAL A 13 3.38 -13.30 -4.96
N PHE A 14 4.46 -12.53 -4.87
CA PHE A 14 5.02 -12.07 -3.61
C PHE A 14 4.51 -10.67 -3.29
N ALA A 15 3.85 -10.51 -2.16
CA ALA A 15 3.46 -9.21 -1.64
C ALA A 15 4.70 -8.51 -1.05
N SER A 16 5.38 -7.71 -1.87
CA SER A 16 6.46 -6.82 -1.46
C SER A 16 5.91 -5.50 -0.91
N SER A 17 6.72 -4.49 -0.76
CA SER A 17 6.34 -3.22 -0.15
C SER A 17 7.16 -2.06 -0.70
N ILE A 18 6.58 -0.87 -0.73
CA ILE A 18 7.31 0.37 -0.96
C ILE A 18 8.37 0.66 0.13
N ALA A 19 8.34 -0.04 1.25
CA ALA A 19 9.39 0.01 2.27
C ALA A 19 10.77 -0.47 1.77
N CYS A 20 10.85 -1.07 0.56
CA CYS A 20 12.11 -1.32 -0.14
C CYS A 20 12.86 -0.03 -0.51
N PHE A 21 12.17 1.09 -0.62
CA PHE A 21 12.74 2.41 -0.89
C PHE A 21 12.98 3.18 0.41
N GLY A 22 13.89 4.15 0.38
CA GLY A 22 14.15 5.05 1.49
C GLY A 22 15.50 5.75 1.37
N GLY A 23 15.80 6.64 2.32
CA GLY A 23 17.07 7.36 2.38
C GLY A 23 17.32 8.31 1.20
N VAL A 24 18.57 8.70 1.03
CA VAL A 24 18.98 9.74 0.05
C VAL A 24 18.85 9.34 -1.42
N ALA A 25 18.72 8.05 -1.71
CA ALA A 25 18.53 7.56 -3.08
C ALA A 25 17.06 7.56 -3.52
N MET A 26 16.16 7.90 -2.61
CA MET A 26 14.72 7.95 -2.87
C MET A 26 14.40 9.09 -3.84
N GLN A 27 13.53 8.80 -4.79
CA GLN A 27 13.00 9.76 -5.77
C GLN A 27 11.57 10.14 -5.40
N ASP A 28 11.05 11.18 -6.02
CA ASP A 28 9.65 11.58 -5.88
C ASP A 28 9.03 11.91 -7.24
N PRO A 29 8.17 11.04 -7.78
CA PRO A 29 7.79 9.71 -7.26
C PRO A 29 8.92 8.66 -7.42
N ASN A 30 8.89 7.62 -6.57
CA ASN A 30 9.69 6.42 -6.82
C ASN A 30 9.13 5.64 -8.00
N THR A 31 10.01 5.12 -8.83
CA THR A 31 9.69 4.26 -9.97
C THR A 31 10.16 2.83 -9.73
N ASP A 32 9.85 1.90 -10.63
CA ASP A 32 10.40 0.55 -10.56
C ASP A 32 11.94 0.52 -10.75
N GLN A 33 12.51 1.57 -11.35
CA GLN A 33 13.96 1.73 -11.56
C GLN A 33 14.66 2.43 -10.41
N THR A 34 13.94 2.96 -9.41
CA THR A 34 14.55 3.59 -8.24
C THR A 34 15.35 2.56 -7.46
N LYS A 35 16.58 2.92 -7.07
CA LYS A 35 17.46 2.05 -6.29
C LYS A 35 16.81 1.65 -4.97
N LEU A 36 16.85 0.36 -4.64
CA LEU A 36 16.36 -0.15 -3.37
C LEU A 36 17.36 0.18 -2.25
N THR A 37 16.98 1.09 -1.37
CA THR A 37 17.77 1.54 -0.21
C THR A 37 16.88 1.54 1.06
N PRO A 38 16.42 0.36 1.50
CA PRO A 38 15.51 0.26 2.62
C PRO A 38 16.14 0.78 3.91
N GLN A 39 15.36 1.52 4.71
CA GLN A 39 15.79 2.09 5.99
C GLN A 39 15.26 1.29 7.20
N THR A 40 14.67 0.13 6.95
CA THR A 40 14.14 -0.77 7.99
C THR A 40 14.48 -2.22 7.67
N THR A 41 14.60 -3.06 8.70
CA THR A 41 14.75 -4.51 8.53
C THR A 41 13.62 -5.11 7.70
N TYR A 42 12.38 -4.64 7.91
CA TYR A 42 11.23 -5.06 7.10
C TYR A 42 11.44 -4.76 5.60
N GLY A 43 11.80 -3.52 5.26
CA GLY A 43 12.07 -3.15 3.87
C GLY A 43 13.24 -3.93 3.27
N MET A 44 14.32 -4.13 4.05
CA MET A 44 15.46 -4.95 3.64
C MET A 44 15.03 -6.38 3.29
N THR A 45 14.26 -7.03 4.17
CA THR A 45 13.80 -8.41 3.89
C THR A 45 12.89 -8.47 2.66
N LYS A 46 12.03 -7.46 2.43
CA LYS A 46 11.21 -7.39 1.22
C LYS A 46 12.09 -7.27 -0.04
N ALA A 47 13.08 -6.38 -0.05
CA ALA A 47 14.02 -6.22 -1.16
C ALA A 47 14.81 -7.52 -1.44
N MET A 48 15.31 -8.19 -0.43
CA MET A 48 15.98 -9.49 -0.57
C MET A 48 15.05 -10.55 -1.19
N CYS A 49 13.80 -10.62 -0.76
CA CYS A 49 12.82 -11.55 -1.31
C CYS A 49 12.51 -11.24 -2.79
N GLU A 50 12.42 -9.97 -3.20
CA GLU A 50 12.26 -9.60 -4.62
C GLU A 50 13.42 -10.15 -5.47
N LEU A 51 14.66 -9.97 -5.01
CA LEU A 51 15.83 -10.50 -5.70
C LEU A 51 15.81 -12.04 -5.78
N MET A 52 15.41 -12.71 -4.70
CA MET A 52 15.23 -14.17 -4.69
C MET A 52 14.13 -14.63 -5.66
N VAL A 53 13.00 -13.92 -5.72
CA VAL A 53 11.90 -14.21 -6.65
C VAL A 53 12.38 -14.06 -8.09
N ASN A 54 13.13 -12.99 -8.41
CA ASN A 54 13.70 -12.77 -9.73
C ASN A 54 14.70 -13.88 -10.12
N ASP A 55 15.63 -14.21 -9.23
CA ASP A 55 16.66 -15.24 -9.52
C ASP A 55 16.05 -16.64 -9.69
N TYR A 56 15.11 -17.02 -8.84
CA TYR A 56 14.44 -18.31 -8.94
C TYR A 56 13.56 -18.42 -10.19
N SER A 57 12.95 -17.31 -10.61
CA SER A 57 12.19 -17.24 -11.86
C SER A 57 13.11 -17.37 -13.08
N ARG A 58 14.25 -16.65 -13.07
CA ARG A 58 15.28 -16.73 -14.11
C ARG A 58 15.84 -18.16 -14.25
N LYS A 59 16.02 -18.87 -13.12
CA LYS A 59 16.45 -20.29 -13.09
C LYS A 59 15.35 -21.27 -13.47
N GLY A 60 14.11 -20.80 -13.67
CA GLY A 60 13.00 -21.63 -14.10
C GLY A 60 12.40 -22.52 -13.01
N PHE A 61 12.67 -22.24 -11.73
CA PHE A 61 12.12 -23.02 -10.63
C PHE A 61 10.63 -22.75 -10.40
N PHE A 62 10.19 -21.53 -10.66
CA PHE A 62 8.78 -21.11 -10.65
C PHE A 62 8.61 -19.84 -11.50
N ASP A 63 7.37 -19.46 -11.78
CA ASP A 63 7.03 -18.20 -12.42
C ASP A 63 6.64 -17.18 -11.31
N GLY A 64 7.67 -16.53 -10.75
CA GLY A 64 7.50 -15.58 -9.65
C GLY A 64 7.36 -14.14 -10.13
N ARG A 65 6.64 -13.35 -9.35
CA ARG A 65 6.47 -11.92 -9.55
C ARG A 65 6.23 -11.24 -8.21
N SER A 66 6.63 -9.98 -8.07
CA SER A 66 6.52 -9.22 -6.83
C SER A 66 5.67 -7.97 -7.03
N ALA A 67 4.71 -7.74 -6.16
CA ALA A 67 3.94 -6.51 -6.10
C ALA A 67 4.48 -5.63 -4.98
N ARG A 68 5.04 -4.44 -5.29
CA ARG A 68 5.41 -3.42 -4.30
C ARG A 68 4.17 -2.69 -3.87
N LEU A 69 3.61 -3.12 -2.74
CA LEU A 69 2.38 -2.55 -2.20
C LEU A 69 2.63 -1.17 -1.60
N PRO A 70 1.84 -0.15 -1.98
CA PRO A 70 1.70 1.08 -1.20
C PRO A 70 1.06 0.79 0.16
N THR A 71 0.88 1.81 0.98
CA THR A 71 0.09 1.62 2.19
C THR A 71 -1.36 1.33 1.85
N VAL A 72 -1.82 0.16 2.27
CA VAL A 72 -3.18 -0.33 2.00
C VAL A 72 -4.17 0.28 2.99
N ILE A 73 -5.23 0.91 2.49
CA ILE A 73 -6.32 1.53 3.23
C ILE A 73 -7.69 1.09 2.66
N VAL A 74 -8.81 1.15 3.34
CA VAL A 74 -8.91 1.26 4.80
C VAL A 74 -8.95 -0.16 5.34
N ARG A 75 -7.95 -0.54 6.16
CA ARG A 75 -7.90 -1.91 6.70
C ARG A 75 -8.83 -2.03 7.91
N PRO A 76 -9.65 -3.10 7.99
CA PRO A 76 -10.42 -3.39 9.18
C PRO A 76 -9.50 -3.76 10.36
N GLY A 77 -10.07 -3.86 11.55
CA GLY A 77 -9.37 -4.27 12.77
C GLY A 77 -9.16 -3.12 13.77
N LYS A 78 -8.11 -3.24 14.57
CA LYS A 78 -7.75 -2.28 15.63
C LYS A 78 -6.40 -1.61 15.37
N PRO A 79 -6.11 -0.45 15.97
CA PRO A 79 -4.78 0.13 15.98
C PRO A 79 -3.73 -0.89 16.43
N ASN A 80 -2.53 -0.83 15.84
CA ASN A 80 -1.41 -1.71 16.20
C ASN A 80 -0.11 -0.89 16.32
N ALA A 81 0.97 -1.53 16.75
CA ALA A 81 2.26 -0.87 16.98
C ALA A 81 3.04 -0.52 15.71
N ALA A 82 2.55 -0.86 14.51
CA ALA A 82 3.25 -0.51 13.26
C ALA A 82 3.24 1.02 13.05
N ALA A 83 4.37 1.58 12.63
CA ALA A 83 4.50 3.01 12.36
C ALA A 83 3.52 3.51 11.28
N SER A 84 2.98 2.63 10.42
CA SER A 84 1.94 2.92 9.41
C SER A 84 0.50 2.76 9.90
N SER A 85 0.29 2.41 11.16
CA SER A 85 -1.07 2.15 11.70
C SER A 85 -1.99 3.36 11.59
N TRP A 86 -1.43 4.57 11.73
CA TRP A 86 -2.15 5.84 11.60
C TRP A 86 -2.85 6.00 10.24
N ALA A 87 -2.25 5.48 9.16
CA ALA A 87 -2.76 5.66 7.80
C ALA A 87 -4.15 5.04 7.57
N SER A 88 -4.44 3.88 8.15
CA SER A 88 -5.80 3.33 8.16
C SER A 88 -6.62 3.86 9.34
N GLY A 89 -5.96 4.15 10.47
CA GLY A 89 -6.60 4.66 11.68
C GLY A 89 -7.32 5.98 11.46
N MET A 90 -6.70 6.91 10.73
CA MET A 90 -7.30 8.22 10.46
C MET A 90 -8.60 8.16 9.61
N PHE A 91 -8.88 7.03 8.96
CA PHE A 91 -10.17 6.79 8.31
C PHE A 91 -11.09 5.93 9.19
N ARG A 92 -10.57 4.81 9.64
CA ARG A 92 -11.35 3.75 10.29
C ARG A 92 -11.99 4.18 11.60
N GLU A 93 -11.23 4.82 12.50
CA GLU A 93 -11.74 5.25 13.80
C GLU A 93 -12.83 6.34 13.66
N PRO A 94 -12.61 7.44 12.90
CA PRO A 94 -13.65 8.45 12.67
C PRO A 94 -14.93 7.88 12.06
N LEU A 95 -14.83 6.95 11.09
CA LEU A 95 -16.01 6.32 10.49
C LEU A 95 -16.82 5.47 11.48
N LYS A 96 -16.19 5.02 12.57
CA LYS A 96 -16.89 4.34 13.69
C LYS A 96 -17.43 5.28 14.75
N GLY A 97 -17.18 6.59 14.64
CA GLY A 97 -17.48 7.58 15.66
C GLY A 97 -16.45 7.62 16.81
N GLU A 98 -15.31 6.96 16.63
CA GLU A 98 -14.21 6.90 17.61
C GLU A 98 -13.16 7.98 17.31
N SER A 99 -12.50 8.53 18.35
CA SER A 99 -11.39 9.46 18.15
C SER A 99 -10.13 8.72 17.63
N CYS A 100 -9.45 9.33 16.67
CA CYS A 100 -8.16 8.88 16.16
C CYS A 100 -7.04 9.84 16.60
N ARG A 101 -6.00 9.32 17.24
CA ARG A 101 -4.79 10.09 17.57
C ARG A 101 -3.83 10.03 16.39
N LEU A 102 -3.57 11.21 15.78
CA LEU A 102 -2.70 11.36 14.62
C LEU A 102 -1.26 11.66 15.07
N PRO A 103 -0.29 10.71 14.91
CA PRO A 103 1.08 10.90 15.40
C PRO A 103 1.99 11.66 14.43
N VAL A 104 1.49 12.02 13.26
CA VAL A 104 2.26 12.68 12.19
C VAL A 104 1.70 14.05 11.87
N ARG A 105 2.49 14.87 11.17
CA ARG A 105 2.00 16.17 10.66
C ARG A 105 0.80 16.01 9.75
N ARG A 106 -0.16 16.90 9.81
CA ARG A 106 -1.34 16.87 8.92
C ARG A 106 -1.00 16.99 7.43
N THR A 107 0.17 17.52 7.11
CA THR A 107 0.71 17.65 5.76
C THR A 107 1.56 16.46 5.32
N GLN A 108 1.72 15.44 6.16
CA GLN A 108 2.50 14.25 5.82
C GLN A 108 1.88 13.56 4.62
N CYS A 109 2.56 13.61 3.47
CA CYS A 109 2.15 12.89 2.27
C CYS A 109 2.62 11.44 2.33
N HIS A 110 1.75 10.51 1.89
CA HIS A 110 2.11 9.10 1.82
C HIS A 110 1.32 8.41 0.70
N PRO A 111 1.95 7.48 -0.08
CA PRO A 111 1.25 6.75 -1.12
C PRO A 111 0.33 5.69 -0.53
N MET A 112 -0.96 5.81 -0.81
CA MET A 112 -2.00 4.92 -0.30
C MET A 112 -2.90 4.40 -1.41
N THR A 113 -3.39 3.18 -1.26
CA THR A 113 -4.34 2.54 -2.18
C THR A 113 -5.36 1.70 -1.44
N GLY A 114 -6.53 1.48 -2.06
CA GLY A 114 -7.60 0.67 -1.48
C GLY A 114 -7.28 -0.83 -1.49
N TYR A 115 -7.77 -1.57 -0.48
CA TYR A 115 -7.55 -3.02 -0.40
C TYR A 115 -8.19 -3.79 -1.57
N ARG A 116 -9.36 -3.36 -2.11
CA ARG A 116 -9.98 -3.99 -3.28
C ARG A 116 -9.04 -3.89 -4.49
N THR A 117 -8.48 -2.71 -4.76
CA THR A 117 -7.50 -2.50 -5.83
C THR A 117 -6.26 -3.37 -5.66
N VAL A 118 -5.79 -3.55 -4.41
CA VAL A 118 -4.64 -4.44 -4.15
C VAL A 118 -4.98 -5.88 -4.50
N ILE A 119 -6.14 -6.38 -4.08
CA ILE A 119 -6.57 -7.76 -4.37
C ILE A 119 -6.67 -7.98 -5.88
N GLU A 120 -7.36 -7.08 -6.59
CA GLU A 120 -7.49 -7.11 -8.04
C GLU A 120 -6.11 -7.04 -8.74
N SER A 121 -5.19 -6.20 -8.24
CA SER A 121 -3.83 -6.11 -8.76
C SER A 121 -3.03 -7.39 -8.56
N LEU A 122 -3.16 -8.06 -7.41
CA LEU A 122 -2.49 -9.34 -7.16
C LEU A 122 -3.02 -10.43 -8.08
N ILE A 123 -4.33 -10.48 -8.33
CA ILE A 123 -4.95 -11.42 -9.27
C ILE A 123 -4.50 -11.11 -10.69
N ALA A 124 -4.57 -9.86 -11.14
CA ALA A 124 -4.13 -9.45 -12.47
C ALA A 124 -2.64 -9.74 -12.68
N LEU A 125 -1.80 -9.48 -11.68
CA LEU A 125 -0.37 -9.79 -11.73
C LEU A 125 -0.12 -11.30 -11.78
N HIS A 126 -0.92 -12.12 -11.08
CA HIS A 126 -0.86 -13.57 -11.16
C HIS A 126 -1.18 -14.05 -12.58
N ASP A 127 -2.21 -13.50 -13.22
CA ASP A 127 -2.69 -13.97 -14.52
C ASP A 127 -1.86 -13.44 -15.71
N LEU A 128 -1.05 -12.41 -15.46
CA LEU A 128 -0.21 -11.79 -16.49
C LEU A 128 0.77 -12.80 -17.11
N PRO A 129 0.88 -12.87 -18.45
CA PRO A 129 1.89 -13.68 -19.12
C PRO A 129 3.32 -13.31 -18.67
N ALA A 130 4.15 -14.33 -18.39
CA ALA A 130 5.49 -14.16 -17.80
C ALA A 130 6.41 -13.26 -18.64
N GLU A 131 6.30 -13.36 -19.97
CA GLU A 131 7.10 -12.61 -20.95
C GLU A 131 6.85 -11.10 -20.91
N ARG A 132 5.69 -10.66 -20.41
CA ARG A 132 5.38 -9.24 -20.26
C ARG A 132 6.11 -8.56 -19.11
N LEU A 133 6.60 -9.34 -18.14
CA LEU A 133 7.34 -8.81 -16.99
C LEU A 133 8.81 -8.53 -17.30
N GLY A 134 9.40 -9.28 -18.25
CA GLY A 134 10.84 -9.19 -18.53
C GLY A 134 11.70 -9.68 -17.38
N ASP A 135 12.89 -9.12 -17.24
CA ASP A 135 13.89 -9.52 -16.24
C ASP A 135 13.59 -8.95 -14.85
N ASP A 136 13.03 -7.74 -14.78
CA ASP A 136 12.58 -7.15 -13.52
C ASP A 136 11.11 -7.52 -13.28
N ARG A 137 10.90 -8.43 -12.34
CA ARG A 137 9.59 -8.99 -12.03
C ARG A 137 8.92 -8.32 -10.82
N ALA A 138 9.49 -7.22 -10.32
CA ALA A 138 8.93 -6.41 -9.25
C ALA A 138 8.21 -5.19 -9.82
N VAL A 139 6.92 -5.03 -9.48
CA VAL A 139 6.03 -4.01 -10.03
C VAL A 139 5.47 -3.16 -8.90
N GLY A 140 5.68 -1.84 -8.98
CA GLY A 140 5.08 -0.85 -8.07
C GLY A 140 3.60 -0.64 -8.38
N LEU A 141 2.73 -0.86 -7.40
CA LEU A 141 1.30 -0.65 -7.61
C LEU A 141 0.94 0.83 -7.56
N PRO A 142 0.00 1.29 -8.41
CA PRO A 142 -0.47 2.67 -8.41
C PRO A 142 -1.07 3.09 -7.06
N ALA A 143 -0.87 4.35 -6.68
CA ALA A 143 -1.34 4.88 -5.41
C ALA A 143 -1.71 6.37 -5.51
N HIS A 144 -2.63 6.81 -4.65
CA HIS A 144 -2.87 8.22 -4.41
C HIS A 144 -1.85 8.78 -3.44
N ARG A 145 -1.48 10.06 -3.63
CA ARG A 145 -0.78 10.84 -2.62
C ARG A 145 -1.81 11.34 -1.62
N VAL A 146 -1.78 10.81 -0.41
CA VAL A 146 -2.75 11.12 0.63
C VAL A 146 -2.08 11.80 1.80
N THR A 147 -2.66 12.92 2.24
CA THR A 147 -2.30 13.59 3.48
C THR A 147 -3.44 13.47 4.49
N PRO A 148 -3.18 13.58 5.80
CA PRO A 148 -4.26 13.65 6.80
C PRO A 148 -5.27 14.79 6.53
N LEU A 149 -4.84 15.92 5.98
CA LEU A 149 -5.76 17.00 5.56
C LEU A 149 -6.72 16.54 4.46
N LEU A 150 -6.21 15.84 3.43
CA LEU A 150 -7.06 15.30 2.36
C LEU A 150 -8.00 14.22 2.91
N ALA A 151 -7.52 13.36 3.79
CA ALA A 151 -8.33 12.33 4.42
C ALA A 151 -9.50 12.93 5.22
N ASP A 152 -9.24 13.96 6.02
CA ASP A 152 -10.25 14.67 6.82
C ASP A 152 -11.33 15.32 5.93
N ALA A 153 -10.91 15.95 4.83
CA ALA A 153 -11.83 16.53 3.86
C ALA A 153 -12.75 15.49 3.20
N VAL A 154 -12.16 14.36 2.75
CA VAL A 154 -12.93 13.27 2.13
C VAL A 154 -13.87 12.60 3.13
N LEU A 155 -13.44 12.39 4.37
CA LEU A 155 -14.30 11.87 5.43
C LEU A 155 -15.48 12.78 5.71
N THR A 156 -15.25 14.09 5.76
CA THR A 156 -16.32 15.10 5.97
C THR A 156 -17.34 15.04 4.83
N GLU A 157 -16.90 14.94 3.59
CA GLU A 157 -17.77 14.81 2.41
C GLU A 157 -18.62 13.52 2.49
N VAL A 158 -17.99 12.37 2.71
CA VAL A 158 -18.69 11.07 2.82
C VAL A 158 -19.67 11.07 3.99
N ALA A 159 -19.29 11.64 5.13
CA ALA A 159 -20.16 11.72 6.30
C ALA A 159 -21.40 12.57 6.04
N ALA A 160 -21.25 13.72 5.36
CA ALA A 160 -22.38 14.58 5.01
C ALA A 160 -23.37 13.85 4.08
N GLU A 161 -22.87 13.11 3.08
CA GLU A 161 -23.72 12.36 2.13
C GLU A 161 -24.41 11.15 2.77
N ARG A 162 -23.75 10.50 3.72
CA ARG A 162 -24.24 9.28 4.37
C ARG A 162 -24.95 9.51 5.72
N GLY A 163 -25.04 10.77 6.17
CA GLY A 163 -25.60 11.10 7.49
C GLY A 163 -24.84 10.50 8.65
N LEU A 164 -23.50 10.38 8.54
CA LEU A 164 -22.66 9.79 9.59
C LEU A 164 -22.17 10.85 10.56
N THR A 165 -22.04 10.48 11.84
CA THR A 165 -21.32 11.28 12.83
C THR A 165 -19.91 10.75 12.95
N LEU A 166 -18.92 11.55 12.56
CA LEU A 166 -17.52 11.19 12.63
C LEU A 166 -16.96 11.37 14.05
N GLY A 167 -16.05 10.46 14.41
CA GLY A 167 -15.11 10.70 15.50
C GLY A 167 -14.07 11.76 15.12
N LYS A 168 -13.34 12.29 16.10
CA LYS A 168 -12.36 13.36 15.91
C LYS A 168 -10.99 12.80 15.50
N ILE A 169 -10.31 13.49 14.57
CA ILE A 169 -8.87 13.30 14.34
C ILE A 169 -8.14 14.31 15.23
N GLU A 170 -7.49 13.82 16.27
CA GLU A 170 -6.78 14.62 17.27
C GLU A 170 -5.28 14.61 17.00
N ASP A 171 -4.66 15.79 16.92
CA ASP A 171 -3.22 15.87 16.76
C ASP A 171 -2.51 15.35 18.03
N ALA A 172 -1.70 14.31 17.84
CA ALA A 172 -0.94 13.66 18.91
C ALA A 172 0.47 13.38 18.44
N PHE A 173 1.15 14.42 17.96
CA PHE A 173 2.46 14.36 17.32
C PHE A 173 3.46 13.51 18.13
N ASP A 174 4.11 12.56 17.44
CA ASP A 174 5.17 11.70 17.96
C ASP A 174 6.40 11.85 17.06
N ALA A 175 7.46 12.49 17.60
CA ALA A 175 8.68 12.77 16.84
C ALA A 175 9.39 11.49 16.35
N ARG A 176 9.28 10.37 17.09
CA ARG A 176 9.86 9.09 16.71
C ARG A 176 9.11 8.49 15.50
N ILE A 177 7.79 8.50 15.54
CA ILE A 177 6.97 8.01 14.41
C ILE A 177 7.18 8.91 13.19
N GLN A 178 7.16 10.24 13.39
CA GLN A 178 7.41 11.19 12.30
C GLN A 178 8.78 10.96 11.66
N GLY A 179 9.85 10.77 12.44
CA GLY A 179 11.18 10.51 11.93
C GLY A 179 11.29 9.21 11.13
N ILE A 180 10.50 8.19 11.45
CA ILE A 180 10.40 6.97 10.63
C ILE A 180 9.69 7.29 9.30
N VAL A 181 8.58 8.00 9.37
CA VAL A 181 7.72 8.30 8.20
C VAL A 181 8.38 9.29 7.24
N ASP A 182 9.20 10.21 7.74
CA ASP A 182 9.98 11.15 6.91
C ASP A 182 10.96 10.43 5.96
N ASN A 183 11.30 9.18 6.25
CA ASN A 183 12.15 8.34 5.40
C ASN A 183 11.35 7.43 4.45
N TRP A 184 10.04 7.58 4.35
CA TRP A 184 9.20 6.80 3.45
C TRP A 184 8.91 7.52 2.14
N PRO A 185 8.58 6.78 1.06
CA PRO A 185 8.15 7.39 -0.20
C PRO A 185 6.98 8.34 -0.02
N LEU A 186 7.04 9.49 -0.70
CA LEU A 186 5.93 10.45 -0.80
C LEU A 186 4.97 10.08 -1.94
N GLY A 187 5.46 9.36 -2.94
CA GLY A 187 4.69 8.92 -4.10
C GLY A 187 5.33 7.73 -4.82
N ILE A 188 4.51 7.02 -5.56
CA ILE A 188 4.91 5.90 -6.43
C ILE A 188 4.42 6.20 -7.84
N ASP A 189 5.30 6.05 -8.83
CA ASP A 189 4.92 6.02 -10.23
C ASP A 189 4.44 4.62 -10.59
N GLY A 190 3.14 4.48 -10.72
CA GLY A 190 2.49 3.22 -11.12
C GLY A 190 2.36 3.04 -12.64
N ALA A 191 3.01 3.86 -13.46
CA ALA A 191 2.82 3.84 -14.92
C ALA A 191 3.11 2.48 -15.54
N ARG A 192 4.14 1.76 -15.06
CA ARG A 192 4.43 0.40 -15.54
C ARG A 192 3.32 -0.59 -15.19
N ALA A 193 2.76 -0.53 -13.98
CA ALA A 193 1.64 -1.38 -13.59
C ALA A 193 0.42 -1.16 -14.49
N VAL A 194 0.09 0.11 -14.75
CA VAL A 194 -1.01 0.49 -15.67
C VAL A 194 -0.76 -0.03 -17.09
N LYS A 195 0.46 0.13 -17.61
CA LYS A 195 0.86 -0.39 -18.94
C LYS A 195 0.77 -1.92 -19.00
N LEU A 196 0.99 -2.60 -17.90
CA LEU A 196 0.83 -4.06 -17.78
C LEU A 196 -0.64 -4.48 -17.68
N GLY A 197 -1.56 -3.56 -17.47
CA GLY A 197 -3.00 -3.81 -17.35
C GLY A 197 -3.47 -4.02 -15.90
N LEU A 198 -2.65 -3.65 -14.91
CA LEU A 198 -3.09 -3.66 -13.51
C LEU A 198 -4.06 -2.51 -13.24
N PRO A 199 -5.04 -2.68 -12.35
CA PRO A 199 -6.03 -1.66 -12.05
C PRO A 199 -5.40 -0.43 -11.39
N GLN A 200 -5.99 0.73 -11.69
CA GLN A 200 -5.71 1.99 -10.98
C GLN A 200 -6.63 2.12 -9.77
N PRO A 201 -6.18 2.74 -8.68
CA PRO A 201 -7.06 3.00 -7.55
C PRO A 201 -8.18 3.98 -7.95
N PRO A 202 -9.43 3.73 -7.57
CA PRO A 202 -10.50 4.68 -7.73
C PRO A 202 -10.26 5.92 -6.85
N PRO A 203 -11.01 7.02 -7.02
CA PRO A 203 -10.90 8.19 -6.15
C PRO A 203 -10.92 7.83 -4.66
N LEU A 204 -10.21 8.60 -3.83
CA LEU A 204 -10.08 8.30 -2.38
C LEU A 204 -11.43 8.16 -1.68
N LYS A 205 -12.42 8.96 -2.09
CA LYS A 205 -13.80 8.87 -1.62
C LYS A 205 -14.39 7.47 -1.83
N VAL A 206 -14.24 6.91 -3.03
CA VAL A 206 -14.73 5.56 -3.36
C VAL A 206 -14.01 4.49 -2.52
N ILE A 207 -12.72 4.68 -2.20
CA ILE A 207 -12.00 3.77 -1.30
C ILE A 207 -12.61 3.79 0.12
N VAL A 208 -13.02 4.96 0.60
CA VAL A 208 -13.71 5.10 1.90
C VAL A 208 -15.09 4.45 1.84
N GLU A 209 -15.82 4.63 0.73
CA GLU A 209 -17.13 4.00 0.53
C GLU A 209 -17.04 2.48 0.48
N HIS A 210 -16.03 1.91 -0.18
CA HIS A 210 -15.76 0.46 -0.15
C HIS A 210 -15.60 -0.08 1.28
N TYR A 211 -14.90 0.69 2.14
CA TYR A 211 -14.78 0.29 3.54
C TYR A 211 -16.12 0.28 4.28
N LEU A 212 -16.97 1.29 4.03
CA LEU A 212 -18.31 1.34 4.63
C LEU A 212 -19.21 0.21 4.12
N GLU A 213 -19.12 -0.13 2.84
CA GLU A 213 -19.88 -1.25 2.26
C GLU A 213 -19.49 -2.60 2.85
N ASP A 214 -18.19 -2.86 3.01
CA ASP A 214 -17.70 -4.17 3.40
C ASP A 214 -17.63 -4.34 4.93
N PHE A 215 -17.41 -3.25 5.68
CA PHE A 215 -17.11 -3.29 7.12
C PHE A 215 -17.90 -2.27 7.96
N GLY A 216 -18.67 -1.40 7.33
CA GLY A 216 -19.57 -0.50 8.03
C GLY A 216 -20.62 -1.32 8.77
N ALA A 217 -20.82 -1.06 10.09
CA ALA A 217 -21.93 -1.65 10.80
C ALA A 217 -23.23 -1.18 10.12
N VAL A 218 -24.06 -2.12 9.67
CA VAL A 218 -25.45 -1.82 9.33
C VAL A 218 -26.08 -1.26 10.61
N ARG A 219 -26.23 0.06 10.69
CA ARG A 219 -27.03 0.66 11.77
C ARG A 219 -28.46 0.28 11.46
N SER A 220 -28.92 -0.77 12.14
CA SER A 220 -30.34 -1.14 12.23
C SER A 220 -31.13 -0.04 12.93
#